data_dfd07f9412ef100dbf0a5c38c0157da0
#
_entry.id   dfd07f9412ef100dbf0a5c38c0157da0
#
_cell.length_a   1.000
_cell.length_b   1.000
_cell.length_c   1.000
_cell.angle_alpha   90.00
_cell.angle_beta   90.00
_cell.angle_gamma   90.00
#
_symmetry.space_group_name_H-M   'P 1'
#
loop_
_entity.id
_entity.type
_entity.pdbx_description
1 polymer ?
#
loop_
_entity_poly.entity_id
_entity_poly.type
_entity_poly.pdbx_seq_one_letter_code
_entity_poly.pdbx_strand_id
1 'polypeptide(L)'
;SYTFFGCCRMASGIEVPEGVEGDYYRPQQGVPHGQVRSCTYYSEAKKEFRRCMVYTPAEYETKVKKRYPVLYLQHGMGEDETGWSAQGCMQHIMDNLIASGQCVPMLVVMDSGDVKAPFIPRKGKDVNEERALYGASFYRVMLEDLIPMIDRTFRTYTDREHRAMAGLSWGGHQTLTTTLPHLDKFSYIGAFSGAIFGLDVKTCFDGVFADAGKFNKQVHYLFLGCGTEEQFGTRKLAESLRKIGIHVDYY
;
A
#
# COMPACT_ATOMS: atom_id res chain seq x y z
N SER A 1 4.88 30.41 14.77
CA SER A 1 4.32 30.20 13.43
C SER A 1 4.24 28.69 13.21
N TYR A 2 3.03 28.15 13.36
CA TYR A 2 2.75 26.78 13.02
C TYR A 2 2.71 26.68 11.51
N THR A 3 3.72 26.11 10.90
CA THR A 3 3.71 25.74 9.49
C THR A 3 2.73 24.60 9.35
N PHE A 4 1.59 24.86 8.73
CA PHE A 4 0.54 23.92 8.41
C PHE A 4 1.00 23.00 7.27
N PHE A 5 1.88 22.06 7.57
CA PHE A 5 1.85 20.73 6.99
C PHE A 5 1.37 19.78 8.07
N GLY A 6 0.30 20.19 8.73
CA GLY A 6 -0.43 19.34 9.65
C GLY A 6 -1.15 18.31 8.82
N CYS A 7 -0.68 17.08 8.93
CA CYS A 7 -1.47 15.91 8.62
C CYS A 7 -2.89 16.15 9.07
N CYS A 8 -3.84 16.07 8.18
CA CYS A 8 -5.25 16.09 8.51
C CYS A 8 -5.63 14.79 9.22
N ARG A 9 -5.04 14.52 10.39
CA ARG A 9 -5.48 13.43 11.26
C ARG A 9 -6.92 13.63 11.72
N MET A 10 -7.41 14.86 11.60
CA MET A 10 -8.78 15.24 11.89
C MET A 10 -9.21 16.30 10.89
N ALA A 11 -9.68 15.89 9.73
CA ALA A 11 -10.32 16.75 8.76
C ALA A 11 -11.84 16.56 8.83
N SER A 12 -12.58 17.66 8.78
CA SER A 12 -14.01 17.60 8.47
C SER A 12 -14.15 17.52 6.96
N GLY A 13 -14.72 16.42 6.48
CA GLY A 13 -15.02 16.23 5.06
C GLY A 13 -16.49 16.60 4.80
N ILE A 14 -16.75 17.15 3.62
CA ILE A 14 -18.09 17.25 3.05
C ILE A 14 -18.12 16.35 1.84
N GLU A 15 -18.98 15.34 1.86
CA GLU A 15 -19.25 14.53 0.69
C GLU A 15 -20.21 15.28 -0.23
N VAL A 16 -19.78 15.53 -1.46
CA VAL A 16 -20.66 16.00 -2.52
C VAL A 16 -21.21 14.75 -3.20
N PRO A 17 -22.54 14.50 -3.13
CA PRO A 17 -23.12 13.31 -3.73
C PRO A 17 -22.85 13.26 -5.23
N GLU A 18 -22.18 12.23 -5.69
CA GLU A 18 -22.08 11.87 -7.10
C GLU A 18 -23.29 11.02 -7.49
N GLY A 19 -23.56 10.95 -8.80
CA GLY A 19 -24.57 10.04 -9.33
C GLY A 19 -24.19 8.55 -9.17
N VAL A 20 -24.63 7.73 -10.09
CA VAL A 20 -24.33 6.28 -10.13
C VAL A 20 -22.83 5.97 -10.22
N GLU A 21 -22.03 6.93 -10.67
CA GLU A 21 -20.57 6.82 -10.75
C GLU A 21 -19.94 6.67 -9.37
N GLY A 22 -20.58 7.18 -8.30
CA GLY A 22 -20.14 7.02 -6.92
C GLY A 22 -20.55 5.71 -6.25
N ASP A 23 -21.33 4.88 -6.91
CA ASP A 23 -21.88 3.66 -6.31
C ASP A 23 -20.79 2.64 -5.94
N TYR A 24 -19.62 2.67 -6.60
CA TYR A 24 -18.53 1.76 -6.31
C TYR A 24 -17.94 1.94 -4.90
N TYR A 25 -17.97 3.15 -4.33
CA TYR A 25 -17.41 3.45 -3.00
C TYR A 25 -18.47 3.65 -1.90
N ARG A 26 -19.76 3.66 -2.25
CA ARG A 26 -20.85 3.79 -1.28
C ARG A 26 -21.31 2.43 -0.77
N PRO A 27 -21.81 2.36 0.48
CA PRO A 27 -22.47 1.16 0.96
C PRO A 27 -23.73 0.88 0.14
N GLN A 28 -23.86 -0.33 -0.38
CA GLN A 28 -24.98 -0.75 -1.21
C GLN A 28 -25.97 -1.59 -0.40
N GLN A 29 -27.27 -1.35 -0.58
CA GLN A 29 -28.32 -2.15 0.05
C GLN A 29 -28.23 -3.62 -0.43
N GLY A 30 -28.24 -4.56 0.52
CA GLY A 30 -28.15 -5.98 0.25
C GLY A 30 -26.74 -6.51 0.01
N VAL A 31 -25.72 -5.67 0.01
CA VAL A 31 -24.31 -6.09 0.03
C VAL A 31 -23.89 -6.39 1.46
N PRO A 32 -23.35 -7.59 1.74
CA PRO A 32 -22.80 -7.90 3.05
C PRO A 32 -21.56 -7.06 3.35
N HIS A 33 -21.51 -6.44 4.53
CA HIS A 33 -20.41 -5.56 4.91
C HIS A 33 -19.37 -6.26 5.78
N GLY A 34 -18.10 -6.01 5.46
CA GLY A 34 -16.95 -6.39 6.28
C GLY A 34 -16.78 -5.46 7.49
N GLN A 35 -15.69 -5.67 8.21
CA GLN A 35 -15.36 -4.88 9.41
C GLN A 35 -13.96 -4.29 9.29
N VAL A 36 -13.79 -3.04 9.73
CA VAL A 36 -12.47 -2.43 9.93
C VAL A 36 -12.14 -2.45 11.42
N ARG A 37 -11.05 -3.15 11.76
CA ARG A 37 -10.63 -3.40 13.15
C ARG A 37 -9.37 -2.62 13.46
N SER A 38 -9.33 -1.94 14.59
CA SER A 38 -8.13 -1.31 15.11
C SER A 38 -7.30 -2.33 15.91
N CYS A 39 -6.05 -2.51 15.51
CA CYS A 39 -5.11 -3.44 16.17
C CYS A 39 -3.88 -2.67 16.64
N THR A 40 -3.54 -2.83 17.93
CA THR A 40 -2.31 -2.28 18.51
C THR A 40 -1.26 -3.39 18.59
N TYR A 41 -0.04 -3.09 18.18
CA TYR A 41 1.09 -3.99 18.28
C TYR A 41 2.36 -3.24 18.69
N TYR A 42 3.31 -3.96 19.28
CA TYR A 42 4.63 -3.40 19.57
C TYR A 42 5.58 -3.67 18.41
N SER A 43 6.20 -2.62 17.86
CA SER A 43 7.22 -2.74 16.83
C SER A 43 8.60 -2.82 17.46
N GLU A 44 9.26 -3.94 17.28
CA GLU A 44 10.66 -4.11 17.71
C GLU A 44 11.62 -3.27 16.87
N ALA A 45 11.33 -3.11 15.59
CA ALA A 45 12.12 -2.28 14.67
C ALA A 45 12.12 -0.80 15.08
N LYS A 46 11.00 -0.30 15.66
CA LYS A 46 10.84 1.09 16.08
C LYS A 46 10.89 1.31 17.58
N LYS A 47 10.85 0.24 18.39
CA LYS A 47 10.79 0.28 19.86
C LYS A 47 9.62 1.12 20.38
N GLU A 48 8.46 1.01 19.74
CA GLU A 48 7.25 1.74 20.10
C GLU A 48 5.97 0.92 19.82
N PHE A 49 4.89 1.27 20.51
CA PHE A 49 3.57 0.78 20.16
C PHE A 49 3.06 1.47 18.89
N ARG A 50 2.55 0.67 17.97
CA ARG A 50 1.95 1.10 16.72
C ARG A 50 0.52 0.60 16.60
N ARG A 51 -0.23 1.22 15.71
CA ARG A 51 -1.60 0.83 15.39
C ARG A 51 -1.73 0.58 13.90
N CYS A 52 -2.42 -0.48 13.55
CA CYS A 52 -2.88 -0.71 12.18
C CYS A 52 -4.40 -0.90 12.16
N MET A 53 -5.00 -0.63 11.00
CA MET A 53 -6.40 -0.95 10.72
C MET A 53 -6.45 -2.17 9.82
N VAL A 54 -7.34 -3.11 10.12
CA VAL A 54 -7.48 -4.36 9.38
C VAL A 54 -8.93 -4.54 8.93
N TYR A 55 -9.15 -4.47 7.62
CA TYR A 55 -10.42 -4.88 7.04
C TYR A 55 -10.50 -6.40 6.97
N THR A 56 -11.61 -6.95 7.40
CA THR A 56 -11.96 -8.37 7.25
C THR A 56 -13.26 -8.47 6.46
N PRO A 57 -13.35 -9.35 5.42
CA PRO A 57 -14.56 -9.45 4.61
C PRO A 57 -15.76 -9.97 5.41
N ALA A 58 -16.97 -9.71 4.95
CA ALA A 58 -18.22 -10.03 5.67
C ALA A 58 -18.31 -11.51 6.11
N GLU A 59 -17.79 -12.43 5.31
CA GLU A 59 -17.79 -13.85 5.61
C GLU A 59 -16.75 -14.30 6.67
N TYR A 60 -15.87 -13.37 7.10
CA TYR A 60 -14.73 -13.73 7.95
C TYR A 60 -15.16 -14.41 9.26
N GLU A 61 -16.20 -13.92 9.93
CA GLU A 61 -16.64 -14.52 11.20
C GLU A 61 -17.41 -15.83 11.03
N THR A 62 -18.04 -16.04 9.88
CA THR A 62 -18.85 -17.24 9.62
C THR A 62 -18.04 -18.39 9.03
N LYS A 63 -17.05 -18.07 8.19
CA LYS A 63 -16.16 -19.07 7.56
C LYS A 63 -14.88 -19.28 8.36
N VAL A 64 -15.02 -19.77 9.59
CA VAL A 64 -13.93 -19.86 10.60
C VAL A 64 -12.72 -20.70 10.19
N LYS A 65 -12.84 -21.59 9.21
CA LYS A 65 -11.73 -22.42 8.69
C LYS A 65 -11.04 -21.82 7.45
N LYS A 66 -11.65 -20.81 6.84
CA LYS A 66 -11.11 -20.18 5.62
C LYS A 66 -9.92 -19.28 5.95
N ARG A 67 -8.87 -19.37 5.13
CA ARG A 67 -7.75 -18.44 5.11
C ARG A 67 -7.91 -17.45 3.96
N TYR A 68 -7.28 -16.32 4.06
CA TYR A 68 -7.48 -15.19 3.15
C TYR A 68 -6.14 -14.66 2.66
N PRO A 69 -6.03 -14.23 1.41
CA PRO A 69 -4.92 -13.42 0.95
C PRO A 69 -4.93 -12.05 1.65
N VAL A 70 -3.80 -11.37 1.64
CA VAL A 70 -3.62 -10.09 2.34
C VAL A 70 -3.09 -9.03 1.38
N LEU A 71 -3.77 -7.90 1.34
CA LEU A 71 -3.30 -6.65 0.75
C LEU A 71 -2.81 -5.71 1.86
N TYR A 72 -1.54 -5.33 1.84
CA TYR A 72 -1.00 -4.24 2.66
C TYR A 72 -1.14 -2.95 1.87
N LEU A 73 -1.94 -1.99 2.37
CA LEU A 73 -2.34 -0.79 1.65
C LEU A 73 -1.86 0.47 2.38
N GLN A 74 -0.87 1.16 1.80
CA GLN A 74 -0.22 2.30 2.42
C GLN A 74 -0.80 3.63 1.96
N HIS A 75 -0.98 4.52 2.92
CA HIS A 75 -1.48 5.89 2.73
C HIS A 75 -0.41 6.84 2.19
N GLY A 76 -0.82 8.01 1.72
CA GLY A 76 0.04 9.09 1.26
C GLY A 76 0.71 9.86 2.41
N MET A 77 1.63 10.76 2.03
CA MET A 77 2.29 11.62 3.01
C MET A 77 1.27 12.50 3.73
N GLY A 78 1.38 12.55 5.05
CA GLY A 78 0.53 13.39 5.88
C GLY A 78 -0.77 12.72 6.36
N GLU A 79 -1.05 11.51 5.93
CA GLU A 79 -2.15 10.68 6.41
C GLU A 79 -1.67 9.69 7.48
N ASP A 80 -2.55 8.81 7.92
CA ASP A 80 -2.24 7.73 8.86
C ASP A 80 -2.99 6.43 8.47
N GLU A 81 -2.93 5.43 9.33
CA GLU A 81 -3.54 4.11 9.11
C GLU A 81 -5.07 4.16 8.90
N THR A 82 -5.73 5.28 9.16
CA THR A 82 -7.18 5.44 8.97
C THR A 82 -7.55 6.04 7.61
N GLY A 83 -6.59 6.63 6.88
CA GLY A 83 -6.87 7.38 5.65
C GLY A 83 -7.67 6.61 4.61
N TRP A 84 -7.27 5.40 4.29
CA TRP A 84 -7.96 4.58 3.32
C TRP A 84 -9.38 4.18 3.73
N SER A 85 -9.63 3.96 5.02
CA SER A 85 -10.98 3.63 5.52
C SER A 85 -11.84 4.85 5.74
N ALA A 86 -11.29 5.93 6.29
CA ALA A 86 -12.06 7.13 6.65
C ALA A 86 -12.34 8.06 5.46
N GLN A 87 -11.36 8.19 4.54
CA GLN A 87 -11.47 9.09 3.37
C GLN A 87 -11.67 8.29 2.08
N GLY A 88 -10.93 7.19 1.91
CA GLY A 88 -10.94 6.39 0.69
C GLY A 88 -12.10 5.40 0.59
N CYS A 89 -12.94 5.28 1.62
CA CYS A 89 -14.09 4.36 1.65
C CYS A 89 -13.74 2.91 1.26
N MET A 90 -12.47 2.51 1.47
CA MET A 90 -11.90 1.24 1.00
C MET A 90 -12.77 0.03 1.40
N GLN A 91 -13.34 0.02 2.61
CA GLN A 91 -14.20 -1.07 3.08
C GLN A 91 -15.44 -1.26 2.20
N HIS A 92 -16.06 -0.18 1.74
CA HIS A 92 -17.24 -0.25 0.87
C HIS A 92 -16.86 -0.68 -0.55
N ILE A 93 -15.72 -0.20 -1.06
CA ILE A 93 -15.18 -0.65 -2.34
C ILE A 93 -14.94 -2.16 -2.30
N MET A 94 -14.29 -2.65 -1.24
CA MET A 94 -14.03 -4.09 -1.07
C MET A 94 -15.33 -4.90 -0.96
N ASP A 95 -16.29 -4.44 -0.16
CA ASP A 95 -17.58 -5.11 0.00
C ASP A 95 -18.32 -5.24 -1.35
N ASN A 96 -18.40 -4.15 -2.11
CA ASN A 96 -19.06 -4.11 -3.41
C ASN A 96 -18.36 -5.01 -4.44
N LEU A 97 -17.02 -4.97 -4.52
CA LEU A 97 -16.24 -5.80 -5.43
C LEU A 97 -16.32 -7.29 -5.09
N ILE A 98 -16.31 -7.64 -3.80
CA ILE A 98 -16.45 -9.03 -3.35
C ILE A 98 -17.85 -9.54 -3.65
N ALA A 99 -18.89 -8.76 -3.35
CA ALA A 99 -20.27 -9.14 -3.59
C ALA A 99 -20.60 -9.32 -5.08
N SER A 100 -20.00 -8.50 -5.95
CA SER A 100 -20.14 -8.62 -7.40
C SER A 100 -19.25 -9.70 -8.04
N GLY A 101 -18.42 -10.39 -7.26
CA GLY A 101 -17.49 -11.42 -7.75
C GLY A 101 -16.29 -10.86 -8.54
N GLN A 102 -16.05 -9.56 -8.49
CA GLN A 102 -14.92 -8.91 -9.16
C GLN A 102 -13.62 -8.98 -8.33
N CYS A 103 -13.73 -9.28 -7.05
CA CYS A 103 -12.60 -9.42 -6.15
C CYS A 103 -12.78 -10.67 -5.27
N VAL A 104 -11.69 -11.38 -5.02
CA VAL A 104 -11.69 -12.46 -4.03
C VAL A 104 -11.76 -11.87 -2.62
N PRO A 105 -12.47 -12.51 -1.68
CA PRO A 105 -12.43 -12.10 -0.28
C PRO A 105 -11.00 -12.12 0.26
N MET A 106 -10.53 -10.96 0.77
CA MET A 106 -9.18 -10.78 1.31
C MET A 106 -9.19 -9.88 2.54
N LEU A 107 -8.10 -9.91 3.30
CA LEU A 107 -7.84 -8.89 4.31
C LEU A 107 -7.14 -7.69 3.67
N VAL A 108 -7.47 -6.49 4.15
CA VAL A 108 -6.68 -5.28 3.81
C VAL A 108 -6.11 -4.72 5.10
N VAL A 109 -4.78 -4.59 5.15
CA VAL A 109 -4.03 -4.10 6.31
C VAL A 109 -3.48 -2.72 5.99
N MET A 110 -3.82 -1.75 6.81
CA MET A 110 -3.39 -0.36 6.68
C MET A 110 -2.58 0.00 7.93
N ASP A 111 -1.30 0.25 7.80
CA ASP A 111 -0.43 0.69 8.90
C ASP A 111 -0.03 2.15 8.71
N SER A 112 0.35 2.82 9.78
CA SER A 112 0.93 4.14 9.67
C SER A 112 2.27 4.07 8.94
N GLY A 113 2.38 4.74 7.81
CA GLY A 113 3.64 4.89 7.07
C GLY A 113 4.60 5.88 7.72
N ASP A 114 4.18 6.53 8.82
CA ASP A 114 5.01 7.46 9.56
C ASP A 114 6.04 6.70 10.40
N VAL A 115 7.28 6.77 9.98
CA VAL A 115 8.41 6.14 10.67
C VAL A 115 9.28 7.15 11.39
N LYS A 116 8.69 8.27 11.83
CA LYS A 116 9.33 9.35 12.59
C LYS A 116 10.79 9.59 12.18
N ALA A 117 10.96 10.14 11.01
CA ALA A 117 12.20 10.77 10.67
C ALA A 117 11.90 12.27 10.46
N PRO A 118 12.74 13.19 10.88
CA PRO A 118 12.46 14.61 10.72
C PRO A 118 12.32 14.93 9.23
N PHE A 119 11.16 15.43 8.83
CA PHE A 119 10.83 15.81 7.45
C PHE A 119 11.65 17.04 6.97
N ILE A 120 12.41 17.65 7.85
CA ILE A 120 13.23 18.80 7.54
C ILE A 120 14.60 18.29 7.11
N PRO A 121 15.02 18.48 5.84
CA PRO A 121 16.37 18.15 5.41
C PRO A 121 17.37 18.82 6.36
N ARG A 122 18.23 18.04 6.97
CA ARG A 122 19.30 18.60 7.79
C ARG A 122 20.18 19.46 6.87
N LYS A 123 20.41 20.72 7.28
CA LYS A 123 21.21 21.66 6.52
C LYS A 123 22.52 21.00 6.06
N GLY A 124 22.70 20.81 4.75
CA GLY A 124 23.90 20.25 4.15
C GLY A 124 23.89 18.75 3.79
N LYS A 125 22.73 18.05 3.90
CA LYS A 125 22.58 16.68 3.39
C LYS A 125 21.77 16.63 2.09
N ASP A 126 22.10 15.70 1.22
CA ASP A 126 21.34 15.45 -0.01
C ASP A 126 19.93 14.99 0.36
N VAL A 127 18.93 15.67 -0.19
CA VAL A 127 17.51 15.34 -0.02
C VAL A 127 17.20 13.90 -0.45
N ASN A 128 17.96 13.35 -1.39
CA ASN A 128 17.79 11.99 -1.88
C ASN A 128 18.34 10.95 -0.90
N GLU A 129 19.46 11.23 -0.22
CA GLU A 129 20.00 10.36 0.84
C GLU A 129 19.05 10.32 2.04
N GLU A 130 18.47 11.45 2.41
CA GLU A 130 17.49 11.47 3.51
C GLU A 130 16.20 10.75 3.11
N ARG A 131 15.68 10.93 1.89
CA ARG A 131 14.52 10.18 1.39
C ARG A 131 14.76 8.68 1.35
N ALA A 132 15.95 8.24 0.95
CA ALA A 132 16.32 6.83 1.00
C ALA A 132 16.28 6.29 2.43
N LEU A 133 16.72 7.07 3.42
CA LEU A 133 16.65 6.70 4.84
C LEU A 133 15.20 6.61 5.36
N TYR A 134 14.26 7.41 4.84
CA TYR A 134 12.84 7.36 5.22
C TYR A 134 12.14 6.09 4.69
N GLY A 135 12.39 5.72 3.45
CA GLY A 135 11.92 4.46 2.88
C GLY A 135 12.59 3.25 3.54
N ALA A 136 13.88 3.36 3.85
CA ALA A 136 14.71 2.29 4.37
C ALA A 136 14.35 1.80 5.78
N SER A 137 13.52 2.51 6.56
CA SER A 137 13.10 2.03 7.89
C SER A 137 11.72 1.38 7.88
N PHE A 138 10.85 1.73 6.93
CA PHE A 138 9.49 1.19 6.88
C PHE A 138 9.46 -0.30 6.51
N TYR A 139 10.33 -0.77 5.61
CA TYR A 139 10.37 -2.18 5.25
C TYR A 139 10.63 -3.09 6.46
N ARG A 140 11.42 -2.63 7.45
CA ARG A 140 11.67 -3.40 8.66
C ARG A 140 10.42 -3.55 9.51
N VAL A 141 9.66 -2.47 9.70
CA VAL A 141 8.36 -2.53 10.38
C VAL A 141 7.43 -3.51 9.67
N MET A 142 7.37 -3.42 8.33
CA MET A 142 6.54 -4.30 7.51
C MET A 142 6.93 -5.77 7.66
N LEU A 143 8.21 -6.08 7.45
CA LEU A 143 8.68 -7.47 7.34
C LEU A 143 8.96 -8.12 8.69
N GLU A 144 9.49 -7.36 9.66
CA GLU A 144 9.91 -7.90 10.96
C GLU A 144 8.77 -7.90 11.99
N ASP A 145 7.82 -6.95 11.90
CA ASP A 145 6.79 -6.76 12.92
C ASP A 145 5.36 -6.98 12.39
N LEU A 146 4.94 -6.21 11.37
CA LEU A 146 3.54 -6.16 10.95
C LEU A 146 3.09 -7.47 10.30
N ILE A 147 3.79 -7.96 9.27
CA ILE A 147 3.44 -9.22 8.60
C ILE A 147 3.40 -10.40 9.59
N PRO A 148 4.41 -10.62 10.43
CA PRO A 148 4.36 -11.68 11.42
C PRO A 148 3.22 -11.52 12.44
N MET A 149 2.87 -10.29 12.83
CA MET A 149 1.76 -10.03 13.75
C MET A 149 0.43 -10.37 13.08
N ILE A 150 0.21 -9.93 11.85
CA ILE A 150 -1.01 -10.22 11.08
C ILE A 150 -1.18 -11.72 10.86
N ASP A 151 -0.12 -12.42 10.45
CA ASP A 151 -0.16 -13.87 10.18
C ASP A 151 -0.42 -14.71 11.44
N ARG A 152 -0.04 -14.21 12.63
CA ARG A 152 -0.37 -14.86 13.92
C ARG A 152 -1.78 -14.55 14.40
N THR A 153 -2.30 -13.37 14.09
CA THR A 153 -3.55 -12.85 14.66
C THR A 153 -4.76 -13.19 13.80
N PHE A 154 -4.57 -13.22 12.48
CA PHE A 154 -5.64 -13.41 11.51
C PHE A 154 -5.44 -14.69 10.69
N ARG A 155 -6.53 -15.18 10.10
CA ARG A 155 -6.49 -16.36 9.23
C ARG A 155 -6.01 -15.97 7.82
N THR A 156 -4.72 -15.91 7.66
CA THR A 156 -4.06 -15.52 6.40
C THR A 156 -3.41 -16.72 5.72
N TYR A 157 -3.27 -16.66 4.40
CA TYR A 157 -2.22 -17.39 3.70
C TYR A 157 -0.89 -16.68 3.96
N THR A 158 0.15 -17.42 4.35
CA THR A 158 1.42 -16.83 4.79
C THR A 158 2.48 -16.79 3.69
N ASP A 159 2.16 -17.33 2.53
CA ASP A 159 3.05 -17.38 1.37
C ASP A 159 2.98 -16.09 0.53
N ARG A 160 3.98 -15.92 -0.34
CA ARG A 160 4.07 -14.76 -1.22
C ARG A 160 2.97 -14.69 -2.29
N GLU A 161 2.45 -15.86 -2.69
CA GLU A 161 1.45 -15.97 -3.76
C GLU A 161 0.08 -15.38 -3.35
N HIS A 162 -0.10 -15.18 -2.04
CA HIS A 162 -1.30 -14.60 -1.46
C HIS A 162 -1.03 -13.27 -0.76
N ARG A 163 0.10 -12.62 -1.07
CA ARG A 163 0.46 -11.36 -0.44
C ARG A 163 0.69 -10.26 -1.46
N ALA A 164 -0.06 -9.18 -1.30
CA ALA A 164 0.04 -7.96 -2.09
C ALA A 164 0.47 -6.77 -1.23
N MET A 165 1.11 -5.80 -1.85
CA MET A 165 1.31 -4.48 -1.26
C MET A 165 1.02 -3.40 -2.29
N ALA A 166 0.29 -2.36 -1.88
CA ALA A 166 0.00 -1.19 -2.71
C ALA A 166 0.02 0.09 -1.87
N GLY A 167 0.13 1.23 -2.51
CA GLY A 167 0.09 2.50 -1.80
C GLY A 167 0.01 3.72 -2.69
N LEU A 168 -0.44 4.82 -2.08
CA LEU A 168 -0.61 6.12 -2.73
C LEU A 168 0.57 7.04 -2.42
N SER A 169 1.10 7.74 -3.41
CA SER A 169 2.11 8.79 -3.24
C SER A 169 3.34 8.29 -2.45
N TRP A 170 3.56 8.76 -1.23
CA TRP A 170 4.59 8.25 -0.34
C TRP A 170 4.42 6.76 -0.03
N GLY A 171 3.18 6.30 0.16
CA GLY A 171 2.87 4.88 0.30
C GLY A 171 3.21 4.05 -0.94
N GLY A 172 3.09 4.63 -2.15
CA GLY A 172 3.58 4.01 -3.39
C GLY A 172 5.09 3.87 -3.41
N HIS A 173 5.82 4.90 -2.95
CA HIS A 173 7.27 4.83 -2.76
C HIS A 173 7.64 3.72 -1.74
N GLN A 174 6.98 3.70 -0.59
CA GLN A 174 7.19 2.65 0.43
C GLN A 174 6.88 1.25 -0.10
N THR A 175 5.84 1.12 -0.93
CA THR A 175 5.50 -0.14 -1.58
C THR A 175 6.64 -0.64 -2.45
N LEU A 176 7.15 0.18 -3.35
CA LEU A 176 8.21 -0.24 -4.27
C LEU A 176 9.52 -0.51 -3.53
N THR A 177 9.90 0.33 -2.58
CA THR A 177 11.14 0.15 -1.79
C THR A 177 11.08 -1.03 -0.83
N THR A 178 9.89 -1.45 -0.42
CA THR A 178 9.69 -2.65 0.41
C THR A 178 9.61 -3.92 -0.43
N THR A 179 8.82 -3.92 -1.50
CA THR A 179 8.50 -5.16 -2.21
C THR A 179 9.57 -5.59 -3.21
N LEU A 180 10.16 -4.64 -3.96
CA LEU A 180 11.09 -4.98 -5.03
C LEU A 180 12.37 -5.64 -4.52
N PRO A 181 12.98 -5.26 -3.38
CA PRO A 181 14.08 -6.01 -2.78
C PRO A 181 13.65 -7.34 -2.14
N HIS A 182 12.34 -7.56 -1.91
CA HIS A 182 11.83 -8.70 -1.15
C HIS A 182 10.75 -9.47 -1.92
N LEU A 183 11.03 -9.82 -3.19
CA LEU A 183 10.13 -10.61 -4.04
C LEU A 183 9.87 -12.03 -3.51
N ASP A 184 10.63 -12.48 -2.52
CA ASP A 184 10.35 -13.70 -1.77
C ASP A 184 9.14 -13.57 -0.82
N LYS A 185 8.65 -12.36 -0.60
CA LYS A 185 7.51 -12.04 0.29
C LYS A 185 6.25 -11.58 -0.44
N PHE A 186 6.38 -11.04 -1.66
CA PHE A 186 5.27 -10.43 -2.38
C PHE A 186 5.22 -10.88 -3.83
N SER A 187 4.00 -11.10 -4.37
CA SER A 187 3.76 -11.43 -5.78
C SER A 187 2.93 -10.39 -6.52
N TYR A 188 2.29 -9.47 -5.79
CA TYR A 188 1.42 -8.43 -6.36
C TYR A 188 1.84 -7.07 -5.81
N ILE A 189 2.07 -6.11 -6.69
CA ILE A 189 2.64 -4.81 -6.35
C ILE A 189 1.86 -3.71 -7.05
N GLY A 190 1.41 -2.68 -6.30
CA GLY A 190 0.70 -1.54 -6.85
C GLY A 190 1.22 -0.21 -6.32
N ALA A 191 1.49 0.76 -7.20
CA ALA A 191 1.85 2.11 -6.79
C ALA A 191 0.96 3.13 -7.51
N PHE A 192 0.21 3.90 -6.72
CA PHE A 192 -0.68 4.96 -7.17
C PHE A 192 0.01 6.30 -6.95
N SER A 193 0.24 7.06 -7.99
CA SER A 193 0.94 8.36 -7.94
C SER A 193 2.24 8.27 -7.12
N GLY A 194 2.92 7.14 -7.20
CA GLY A 194 4.13 6.86 -6.42
C GLY A 194 5.27 7.80 -6.82
N ALA A 195 5.86 8.48 -5.85
CA ALA A 195 6.98 9.39 -6.06
C ALA A 195 8.25 8.59 -6.40
N ILE A 196 8.54 8.44 -7.69
CA ILE A 196 9.69 7.72 -8.19
C ILE A 196 10.47 8.63 -9.12
N PHE A 197 11.54 9.21 -8.61
CA PHE A 197 12.35 10.13 -9.38
C PHE A 197 13.70 9.51 -9.76
N GLY A 198 14.07 9.65 -11.03
CA GLY A 198 15.44 9.43 -11.50
C GLY A 198 15.98 7.99 -11.40
N LEU A 199 15.11 6.97 -11.34
CA LEU A 199 15.55 5.58 -11.26
C LEU A 199 16.13 5.11 -12.59
N ASP A 200 17.33 4.56 -12.52
CA ASP A 200 17.87 3.71 -13.58
C ASP A 200 17.31 2.29 -13.41
N VAL A 201 16.44 1.87 -14.31
CA VAL A 201 15.81 0.53 -14.27
C VAL A 201 16.80 -0.63 -14.35
N LYS A 202 18.05 -0.40 -14.74
CA LYS A 202 19.08 -1.46 -14.81
C LYS A 202 19.71 -1.74 -13.46
N THR A 203 19.79 -0.71 -12.60
CA THR A 203 20.54 -0.79 -11.34
C THR A 203 19.71 -0.57 -10.10
N CYS A 204 18.52 0.04 -10.24
CA CYS A 204 17.65 0.30 -9.10
C CYS A 204 17.20 -1.00 -8.42
N PHE A 205 16.97 -0.92 -7.12
CA PHE A 205 16.54 -2.06 -6.29
C PHE A 205 17.44 -3.30 -6.48
N ASP A 206 18.76 -3.09 -6.42
CA ASP A 206 19.77 -4.13 -6.58
C ASP A 206 19.68 -4.88 -7.92
N GLY A 207 19.23 -4.20 -8.98
CA GLY A 207 19.11 -4.77 -10.32
C GLY A 207 17.96 -5.75 -10.47
N VAL A 208 16.89 -5.62 -9.68
CA VAL A 208 15.73 -6.53 -9.70
C VAL A 208 15.12 -6.72 -11.10
N PHE A 209 15.22 -5.70 -11.95
CA PHE A 209 14.72 -5.73 -13.33
C PHE A 209 15.72 -6.18 -14.38
N ALA A 210 16.94 -6.56 -13.98
CA ALA A 210 18.01 -6.95 -14.92
C ALA A 210 17.66 -8.21 -15.74
N ASP A 211 16.84 -9.10 -15.18
CA ASP A 211 16.29 -10.28 -15.86
C ASP A 211 14.76 -10.20 -15.87
N ALA A 212 14.21 -9.69 -16.97
CA ALA A 212 12.77 -9.53 -17.15
C ALA A 212 12.02 -10.88 -17.08
N GLY A 213 12.59 -11.95 -17.60
CA GLY A 213 11.98 -13.27 -17.56
C GLY A 213 11.85 -13.81 -16.14
N LYS A 214 12.88 -13.60 -15.32
CA LYS A 214 12.85 -13.97 -13.90
C LYS A 214 11.85 -13.10 -13.13
N PHE A 215 11.87 -11.78 -13.35
CA PHE A 215 10.96 -10.86 -12.69
C PHE A 215 9.50 -11.20 -13.00
N ASN A 216 9.13 -11.36 -14.27
CA ASN A 216 7.77 -11.66 -14.71
C ASN A 216 7.25 -13.02 -14.21
N LYS A 217 8.13 -13.96 -13.88
CA LYS A 217 7.76 -15.23 -13.22
C LYS A 217 7.49 -15.05 -11.73
N GLN A 218 8.16 -14.10 -11.09
CA GLN A 218 8.02 -13.84 -9.66
C GLN A 218 6.89 -12.87 -9.34
N VAL A 219 6.69 -11.83 -10.15
CA VAL A 219 5.66 -10.82 -9.93
C VAL A 219 4.49 -11.10 -10.87
N HIS A 220 3.37 -11.53 -10.29
CA HIS A 220 2.17 -11.85 -11.04
C HIS A 220 1.43 -10.61 -11.53
N TYR A 221 1.52 -9.53 -10.77
CA TYR A 221 0.91 -8.26 -11.15
C TYR A 221 1.72 -7.08 -10.63
N LEU A 222 2.13 -6.21 -11.53
CA LEU A 222 2.73 -4.92 -11.24
C LEU A 222 1.83 -3.84 -11.84
N PHE A 223 1.22 -3.03 -10.97
CA PHE A 223 0.42 -1.87 -11.36
C PHE A 223 1.12 -0.58 -11.02
N LEU A 224 1.19 0.32 -11.97
CA LEU A 224 1.65 1.70 -11.78
C LEU A 224 0.57 2.64 -12.29
N GLY A 225 0.07 3.54 -11.47
CA GLY A 225 -0.93 4.53 -11.86
C GLY A 225 -0.49 5.94 -11.51
N CYS A 226 -0.93 6.93 -12.31
CA CYS A 226 -0.62 8.33 -12.04
C CYS A 226 -1.66 9.21 -12.74
N GLY A 227 -2.12 10.27 -12.07
CA GLY A 227 -3.00 11.25 -12.68
C GLY A 227 -2.37 11.92 -13.91
N THR A 228 -3.20 12.33 -14.85
CA THR A 228 -2.74 12.89 -16.15
C THR A 228 -1.91 14.16 -16.00
N GLU A 229 -2.18 14.94 -14.95
CA GLU A 229 -1.48 16.20 -14.65
C GLU A 229 -0.30 16.02 -13.68
N GLU A 230 -0.10 14.80 -13.15
CA GLU A 230 0.95 14.53 -12.17
C GLU A 230 2.28 14.19 -12.86
N GLN A 231 3.38 14.64 -12.26
CA GLN A 231 4.73 14.44 -12.80
C GLN A 231 5.65 13.76 -11.78
N PHE A 232 5.19 12.66 -11.18
CA PHE A 232 5.96 11.90 -10.19
C PHE A 232 6.90 10.84 -10.79
N GLY A 233 7.07 10.84 -12.11
CA GLY A 233 7.97 9.91 -12.80
C GLY A 233 7.40 8.51 -13.04
N THR A 234 6.19 8.21 -12.55
CA THR A 234 5.54 6.89 -12.63
C THR A 234 5.33 6.45 -14.08
N ARG A 235 4.83 7.33 -14.96
CA ARG A 235 4.68 7.05 -16.39
C ARG A 235 6.01 6.66 -17.04
N LYS A 236 7.04 7.48 -16.81
CA LYS A 236 8.38 7.24 -17.35
C LYS A 236 8.97 5.92 -16.87
N LEU A 237 8.73 5.56 -15.60
CA LEU A 237 9.13 4.27 -15.08
C LEU A 237 8.41 3.13 -15.81
N ALA A 238 7.09 3.19 -15.95
CA ALA A 238 6.30 2.17 -16.64
C ALA A 238 6.78 1.98 -18.09
N GLU A 239 7.00 3.07 -18.81
CA GLU A 239 7.55 3.03 -20.18
C GLU A 239 8.95 2.38 -20.23
N SER A 240 9.82 2.71 -19.28
CA SER A 240 11.17 2.16 -19.19
C SER A 240 11.15 0.66 -18.87
N LEU A 241 10.26 0.23 -17.98
CA LEU A 241 10.08 -1.18 -17.64
C LEU A 241 9.53 -1.98 -18.84
N ARG A 242 8.54 -1.46 -19.55
CA ARG A 242 8.01 -2.11 -20.76
C ARG A 242 9.09 -2.28 -21.85
N LYS A 243 9.97 -1.27 -22.04
CA LYS A 243 11.08 -1.33 -23.01
C LYS A 243 12.08 -2.46 -22.75
N ILE A 244 12.24 -2.88 -21.49
CA ILE A 244 13.12 -4.00 -21.14
C ILE A 244 12.36 -5.31 -20.94
N GLY A 245 11.06 -5.37 -21.31
CA GLY A 245 10.26 -6.59 -21.29
C GLY A 245 9.60 -6.93 -19.96
N ILE A 246 9.56 -6.00 -19.01
CA ILE A 246 8.80 -6.18 -17.76
C ILE A 246 7.30 -5.98 -18.04
N HIS A 247 6.49 -6.91 -17.53
CA HIS A 247 5.04 -6.79 -17.56
C HIS A 247 4.59 -5.78 -16.50
N VAL A 248 4.01 -4.69 -16.94
CA VAL A 248 3.47 -3.63 -16.06
C VAL A 248 2.20 -3.06 -16.67
N ASP A 249 1.15 -3.01 -15.86
CA ASP A 249 -0.05 -2.27 -16.17
C ASP A 249 0.13 -0.83 -15.70
N TYR A 250 -0.22 0.11 -16.57
CA TYR A 250 -0.16 1.53 -16.29
C TYR A 250 -1.46 2.20 -16.68
N TYR A 251 -1.99 2.98 -15.73
CA TYR A 251 -3.19 3.80 -15.90
C TYR A 251 -2.90 5.29 -15.63
#